data_1650a51102f0b09af8a88df8339adea3
#
_entry.id   1650a51102f0b09af8a88df8339adea3
#
_cell.length_a   1.000
_cell.length_b   1.000
_cell.length_c   1.000
_cell.angle_alpha   90.00
_cell.angle_beta   90.00
_cell.angle_gamma   90.00
#
_symmetry.space_group_name_H-M   'P 1'
#
loop_
_entity.id
_entity.type
_entity.pdbx_description
1 polymer ?
#
loop_
_entity_poly.entity_id
_entity_poly.type
_entity_poly.pdbx_seq_one_letter_code
_entity_poly.pdbx_strand_id
1 'polypeptide(L)' 'TNKYNRVLLEIPLRNDPMVRLAQKMGYAMSGFMDQYFPNHDPAVFFEKRIG' A
#
# COMPACT_ATOMS: atom_id res chain seq x y z
N THR A 1 21.86 -11.98 5.30
CA THR A 1 20.84 -12.74 4.57
C THR A 1 19.45 -12.38 5.05
N ASN A 2 18.59 -12.13 4.11
CA ASN A 2 17.23 -11.76 4.44
C ASN A 2 16.45 -12.96 4.93
N LYS A 3 15.76 -12.76 6.01
CA LYS A 3 14.90 -13.80 6.57
C LYS A 3 13.51 -13.77 5.97
N TYR A 4 13.15 -12.65 5.39
CA TYR A 4 11.85 -12.50 4.78
C TYR A 4 11.90 -11.38 3.76
N ASN A 5 10.94 -11.40 2.85
CA ASN A 5 10.76 -10.34 1.89
C ASN A 5 9.50 -9.56 2.22
N ARG A 6 9.49 -8.31 1.78
CA ARG A 6 8.30 -7.48 1.91
C ARG A 6 7.91 -6.96 0.55
N VAL A 7 6.62 -6.93 0.33
CA VAL A 7 6.06 -6.27 -0.84
C VAL A 7 5.40 -4.99 -0.38
N LEU A 8 5.75 -3.89 -1.00
CA LEU A 8 5.17 -2.59 -0.68
C LEU A 8 4.36 -2.11 -1.86
N LEU A 9 3.17 -1.61 -1.59
CA LEU A 9 2.29 -1.04 -2.59
C LEU A 9 1.98 0.40 -2.25
N GLU A 10 1.96 1.24 -3.29
CA GLU A 10 1.53 2.63 -3.17
C GLU A 10 0.25 2.78 -3.97
N ILE A 11 -0.84 3.06 -3.30
CA ILE A 11 -2.15 3.11 -3.95
C ILE A 11 -2.79 4.46 -3.69
N PRO A 12 -3.24 5.15 -4.75
CA PRO A 12 -4.00 6.39 -4.53
C PRO A 12 -5.25 6.10 -3.71
N LEU A 13 -5.51 6.93 -2.72
CA LEU A 13 -6.64 6.71 -1.84
C LEU A 13 -7.95 6.71 -2.61
N ARG A 14 -8.03 7.49 -3.67
CA ARG A 14 -9.25 7.54 -4.48
C ARG A 14 -9.52 6.24 -5.21
N ASN A 15 -8.50 5.39 -5.37
CA ASN A 15 -8.66 4.11 -6.04
C ASN A 15 -9.14 3.07 -5.04
N ASP A 16 -10.36 3.28 -4.56
CA ASP A 16 -10.95 2.46 -3.53
C ASP A 16 -10.98 0.97 -3.86
N PRO A 17 -11.30 0.56 -5.09
CA PRO A 17 -11.27 -0.87 -5.41
C PRO A 17 -9.91 -1.50 -5.19
N MET A 18 -8.83 -0.79 -5.49
CA MET A 18 -7.48 -1.32 -5.27
C MET A 18 -7.15 -1.40 -3.79
N VAL A 19 -7.60 -0.41 -3.01
CA VAL A 19 -7.38 -0.43 -1.56
C VAL A 19 -8.06 -1.66 -0.97
N ARG A 20 -9.30 -1.92 -1.38
CA ARG A 20 -10.04 -3.07 -0.88
C ARG A 20 -9.40 -4.37 -1.31
N LEU A 21 -8.91 -4.42 -2.55
CA LEU A 21 -8.26 -5.62 -3.05
C LEU A 21 -7.00 -5.92 -2.26
N ALA A 22 -6.21 -4.90 -1.98
CA ALA A 22 -4.98 -5.08 -1.20
C ALA A 22 -5.30 -5.65 0.18
N GLN A 23 -6.33 -5.12 0.84
CA GLN A 23 -6.73 -5.62 2.13
C GLN A 23 -7.20 -7.06 2.05
N LYS A 24 -7.94 -7.38 1.00
CA LYS A 24 -8.47 -8.73 0.80
C LYS A 24 -7.34 -9.73 0.57
N MET A 25 -6.26 -9.29 -0.05
CA MET A 25 -5.12 -10.14 -0.33
C MET A 25 -4.17 -10.29 0.86
N GLY A 26 -4.50 -9.68 1.97
CA GLY A 26 -3.69 -9.83 3.17
C GLY A 26 -2.65 -8.77 3.40
N TYR A 27 -2.70 -7.69 2.64
CA TYR A 27 -1.81 -6.56 2.87
C TYR A 27 -2.29 -5.74 4.06
N ALA A 28 -1.35 -5.22 4.81
CA ALA A 28 -1.65 -4.36 5.95
C ALA A 28 -1.23 -2.94 5.62
N MET A 29 -2.03 -1.97 6.09
CA MET A 29 -1.68 -0.58 5.90
C MET A 29 -0.45 -0.25 6.75
N SER A 30 0.59 0.25 6.10
CA SER A 30 1.82 0.60 6.79
C SER A 30 2.05 2.10 6.86
N GLY A 31 1.32 2.89 6.07
CA GLY A 31 1.52 4.32 6.11
C GLY A 31 0.55 5.06 5.23
N PHE A 32 0.60 6.38 5.34
CA PHE A 32 -0.26 7.26 4.59
C PHE A 32 0.52 8.54 4.34
N MET A 33 0.43 9.06 3.12
CA MET A 33 1.06 10.32 2.80
C MET A 33 0.10 11.18 2.00
N ASP A 34 -0.19 12.36 2.53
CA ASP A 34 -1.06 13.31 1.86
C ASP A 34 -0.32 13.97 0.72
N GLN A 35 -1.02 14.24 -0.38
CA GLN A 35 -0.45 14.96 -1.53
C GLN A 35 0.80 14.30 -2.07
N TYR A 36 0.81 12.98 -2.10
CA TYR A 36 1.98 12.23 -2.52
C TYR A 36 2.19 12.27 -4.03
N PHE A 37 1.13 12.14 -4.79
CA PHE A 37 1.22 12.10 -6.25
C PHE A 37 1.25 13.51 -6.83
N PRO A 38 1.74 13.66 -8.06
CA PRO A 38 1.83 14.99 -8.68
C PRO A 38 0.51 15.75 -8.73
N ASN A 39 -0.62 15.05 -8.77
CA ASN A 39 -1.93 15.68 -8.78
C ASN A 39 -2.48 15.88 -7.36
N HIS A 40 -1.62 15.80 -6.36
CA HIS A 40 -1.95 16.01 -4.95
C HIS A 40 -2.88 14.96 -4.37
N ASP A 41 -2.96 13.81 -4.99
CA ASP A 41 -3.73 12.71 -4.41
C ASP A 41 -2.99 12.11 -3.24
N PRO A 42 -3.70 11.76 -2.18
CA PRO A 42 -3.06 11.05 -1.08
C PRO A 42 -2.75 9.61 -1.47
N ALA A 43 -1.71 9.07 -0.86
CA ALA A 43 -1.30 7.70 -1.09
C ALA A 43 -1.42 6.90 0.18
N VAL A 44 -1.82 5.64 0.03
CA VAL A 44 -1.86 4.70 1.13
C VAL A 44 -0.82 3.64 0.83
N PHE A 45 0.00 3.32 1.83
CA PHE A 45 1.04 2.32 1.66
C PHE A 45 0.61 1.03 2.33
N PHE A 46 0.69 -0.05 1.60
CA PHE A 46 0.38 -1.37 2.10
C PHE A 46 1.62 -2.24 2.06
N GLU A 47 1.68 -3.17 2.98
CA GLU A 47 2.83 -4.02 3.13
C GLU A 47 2.38 -5.44 3.40
N LYS A 48 3.11 -6.39 2.81
CA LYS A 48 2.86 -7.81 3.05
C LYS A 48 4.18 -8.51 3.19
N ARG A 49 4.33 -9.31 4.21
CA ARG A 49 5.51 -10.13 4.39
C ARG A 49 5.35 -11.44 3.66
N ILE A 50 6.42 -11.87 3.03
CA ILE A 50 6.44 -13.12 2.30
C ILE A 50 7.63 -13.94 2.81
N GLY A 51 7.38 -15.13 3.24
CA GLY A 51 8.42 -16.02 3.73
C GLY A 51 8.56 -16.02 5.23
#